data_ee431a85d0d40c5be0eb3e04db00cccf
#
_entry.id   ee431a85d0d40c5be0eb3e04db00cccf
#
_cell.length_a   1.000
_cell.length_b   1.000
_cell.length_c   1.000
_cell.angle_alpha   90.00
_cell.angle_beta   90.00
_cell.angle_gamma   90.00
#
_symmetry.space_group_name_H-M   'P 1'
#
loop_
_entity.id
_entity.type
_entity.pdbx_description
1 polymer ?
#
loop_
_entity_poly.entity_id
_entity_poly.type
_entity_poly.pdbx_seq_one_letter_code
_entity_poly.pdbx_strand_id
1 'polypeptide(L)'
;MKNNQNDNLMTFGEHLEVFRKMLFRIIGITVCLTVFIFCAKETTFNLLLAPCDNHFITYRLIEDFLGQMGMDFHFDHYSIQMINTELSSQFITHVSTSVYLSLLLVSPYIVVELYHYIAPALYDNERRYSVSVATAIYLLFILGVLMSYFVLFPFALRFLGTYQVAASVVNQINLDSYISTFVTLTLMMGLVFQLPIMSFFLAKMGILQATFMKKYRRHALVLIGIVAAVITPPDLFTCFMVMMPMYGLYELSILIVERIKTK
;
A
#
# COMPACT_ATOMS: atom_id res chain seq x y z
N MET A 1 -17.94 -3.93 51.80
CA MET A 1 -17.41 -4.49 50.58
C MET A 1 -17.46 -3.40 49.52
N LYS A 2 -16.37 -2.67 49.28
CA LYS A 2 -16.23 -1.63 48.26
C LYS A 2 -15.86 -2.32 46.95
N ASN A 3 -16.70 -2.15 45.95
CA ASN A 3 -16.53 -2.67 44.59
C ASN A 3 -15.31 -2.01 43.93
N ASN A 4 -14.25 -2.76 43.74
CA ASN A 4 -13.11 -2.39 42.88
C ASN A 4 -13.49 -2.55 41.41
N GLN A 5 -14.20 -1.58 40.84
CA GLN A 5 -14.50 -1.52 39.39
C GLN A 5 -13.65 -0.49 38.64
N ASN A 6 -12.60 0.07 39.24
CA ASN A 6 -11.82 1.15 38.63
C ASN A 6 -10.39 0.75 38.22
N ASP A 7 -10.04 -0.54 38.19
CA ASP A 7 -8.64 -0.97 37.94
C ASP A 7 -8.26 -1.15 36.47
N ASN A 8 -9.11 -0.82 35.50
CA ASN A 8 -8.80 -1.03 34.05
C ASN A 8 -8.60 0.26 33.24
N LEU A 9 -8.63 1.43 33.85
CA LEU A 9 -8.35 2.67 33.14
C LEU A 9 -6.87 3.02 33.30
N MET A 10 -6.07 2.76 32.25
CA MET A 10 -4.69 3.19 32.20
C MET A 10 -4.61 4.72 32.41
N THR A 11 -3.71 5.15 33.28
CA THR A 11 -3.41 6.57 33.43
C THR A 11 -2.78 7.12 32.15
N PHE A 12 -2.93 8.41 31.89
CA PHE A 12 -2.33 9.05 30.71
C PHE A 12 -0.82 8.79 30.62
N GLY A 13 -0.11 8.74 31.76
CA GLY A 13 1.31 8.44 31.81
C GLY A 13 1.65 7.01 31.39
N GLU A 14 0.86 6.03 31.81
CA GLU A 14 1.02 4.62 31.39
C GLU A 14 0.75 4.46 29.89
N HIS A 15 -0.26 5.17 29.35
CA HIS A 15 -0.56 5.15 27.93
C HIS A 15 0.58 5.72 27.08
N LEU A 16 1.21 6.82 27.54
CA LEU A 16 2.42 7.37 26.91
C LEU A 16 3.62 6.41 26.99
N GLU A 17 3.78 5.68 28.08
CA GLU A 17 4.88 4.71 28.22
C GLU A 17 4.70 3.53 27.25
N VAL A 18 3.49 3.01 27.09
CA VAL A 18 3.17 1.98 26.11
C VAL A 18 3.45 2.48 24.68
N PHE A 19 3.03 3.69 24.35
CA PHE A 19 3.30 4.32 23.07
C PHE A 19 4.80 4.45 22.78
N ARG A 20 5.56 4.93 23.77
CA ARG A 20 7.01 5.05 23.65
C ARG A 20 7.68 3.69 23.38
N LYS A 21 7.32 2.65 24.14
CA LYS A 21 7.86 1.29 23.94
C LYS A 21 7.53 0.74 22.56
N MET A 22 6.30 0.96 22.07
CA MET A 22 5.87 0.60 20.72
C MET A 22 6.74 1.29 19.67
N LEU A 23 6.93 2.62 19.80
CA LEU A 23 7.72 3.41 18.85
C LEU A 23 9.19 2.94 18.80
N PHE A 24 9.84 2.70 19.94
CA PHE A 24 11.21 2.18 19.97
C PHE A 24 11.33 0.80 19.32
N ARG A 25 10.34 -0.07 19.48
CA ARG A 25 10.31 -1.38 18.84
C ARG A 25 10.20 -1.27 17.33
N ILE A 26 9.28 -0.42 16.84
CA ILE A 26 9.11 -0.15 15.40
C ILE A 26 10.40 0.41 14.79
N ILE A 27 11.00 1.42 15.42
CA ILE A 27 12.26 2.03 14.96
C ILE A 27 13.39 0.99 14.94
N GLY A 28 13.54 0.20 16.00
CA GLY A 28 14.57 -0.84 16.07
C GLY A 28 14.45 -1.87 14.94
N ILE A 29 13.24 -2.38 14.68
CA ILE A 29 12.98 -3.32 13.59
C ILE A 29 13.27 -2.67 12.23
N THR A 30 12.82 -1.43 12.03
CA THR A 30 13.04 -0.68 10.79
C THR A 30 14.53 -0.48 10.52
N VAL A 31 15.31 -0.07 11.52
CA VAL A 31 16.77 0.12 11.38
C VAL A 31 17.46 -1.20 11.03
N CYS A 32 17.14 -2.30 11.72
CA CYS A 32 17.71 -3.61 11.43
C CYS A 32 17.41 -4.05 10.00
N LEU A 33 16.16 -3.89 9.54
CA LEU A 33 15.77 -4.21 8.17
C LEU A 33 16.44 -3.29 7.15
N THR A 34 16.59 -2.00 7.45
CA THR A 34 17.30 -1.06 6.57
C THR A 34 18.72 -1.51 6.33
N VAL A 35 19.46 -1.89 7.38
CA VAL A 35 20.83 -2.39 7.25
C VAL A 35 20.87 -3.69 6.44
N PHE A 36 19.93 -4.59 6.69
CA PHE A 36 19.84 -5.86 5.94
C PHE A 36 19.61 -5.62 4.45
N ILE A 37 18.63 -4.76 4.09
CA ILE A 37 18.31 -4.43 2.69
C ILE A 37 19.48 -3.70 2.02
N PHE A 38 20.15 -2.80 2.76
CA PHE A 38 21.32 -2.10 2.27
C PHE A 38 22.44 -3.07 1.91
N CYS A 39 22.68 -4.09 2.71
CA CYS A 39 23.67 -5.14 2.40
C CYS A 39 23.27 -6.04 1.23
N ALA A 40 21.96 -6.22 1.00
CA ALA A 40 21.41 -7.06 -0.08
C ALA A 40 21.16 -6.28 -1.39
N LYS A 41 22.06 -5.36 -1.76
CA LYS A 41 21.92 -4.40 -2.86
C LYS A 41 21.46 -5.03 -4.18
N GLU A 42 22.17 -6.05 -4.64
CA GLU A 42 21.91 -6.68 -5.96
C GLU A 42 20.51 -7.29 -6.04
N THR A 43 20.13 -8.07 -5.04
CA THR A 43 18.81 -8.71 -4.99
C THR A 43 17.70 -7.66 -4.92
N THR A 44 17.91 -6.62 -4.14
CA THR A 44 16.95 -5.53 -3.96
C THR A 44 16.69 -4.78 -5.27
N PHE A 45 17.76 -4.34 -5.93
CA PHE A 45 17.62 -3.59 -7.18
C PHE A 45 17.15 -4.47 -8.35
N ASN A 46 17.55 -5.74 -8.42
CA ASN A 46 17.03 -6.67 -9.41
C ASN A 46 15.50 -6.84 -9.27
N LEU A 47 15.00 -6.96 -8.04
CA LEU A 47 13.56 -7.04 -7.78
C LEU A 47 12.85 -5.74 -8.16
N LEU A 48 13.40 -4.59 -7.77
CA LEU A 48 12.78 -3.29 -8.04
C LEU A 48 12.77 -2.94 -9.52
N LEU A 49 13.81 -3.29 -10.26
CA LEU A 49 13.96 -3.00 -11.68
C LEU A 49 13.31 -4.06 -12.60
N ALA A 50 12.84 -5.17 -12.05
CA ALA A 50 12.19 -6.22 -12.82
C ALA A 50 11.01 -5.73 -13.68
N PRO A 51 10.15 -4.78 -13.25
CA PRO A 51 9.08 -4.23 -14.10
C PRO A 51 9.55 -3.46 -15.32
N CYS A 52 10.84 -3.09 -15.41
CA CYS A 52 11.43 -2.45 -16.59
C CYS A 52 11.70 -3.44 -17.73
N ASP A 53 11.75 -4.73 -17.43
CA ASP A 53 12.00 -5.77 -18.43
C ASP A 53 10.70 -6.09 -19.19
N ASN A 54 10.79 -6.16 -20.52
CA ASN A 54 9.68 -6.59 -21.38
C ASN A 54 9.19 -8.01 -21.07
N HIS A 55 10.02 -8.84 -20.46
CA HIS A 55 9.70 -10.20 -20.04
C HIS A 55 9.11 -10.28 -18.62
N PHE A 56 8.74 -9.15 -18.02
CA PHE A 56 8.10 -9.16 -16.71
C PHE A 56 6.82 -10.00 -16.71
N ILE A 57 6.59 -10.71 -15.61
CA ILE A 57 5.54 -11.73 -15.51
C ILE A 57 4.15 -11.22 -15.92
N THR A 58 3.83 -9.97 -15.61
CA THR A 58 2.53 -9.36 -15.94
C THR A 58 2.32 -9.22 -17.45
N TYR A 59 3.34 -8.78 -18.18
CA TYR A 59 3.25 -8.62 -19.63
C TYR A 59 3.07 -9.98 -20.32
N ARG A 60 3.83 -10.99 -19.91
CA ARG A 60 3.70 -12.36 -20.41
C ARG A 60 2.32 -12.95 -20.16
N LEU A 61 1.80 -12.81 -18.93
CA LEU A 61 0.46 -13.32 -18.60
C LEU A 61 -0.63 -12.68 -19.46
N ILE A 62 -0.50 -11.40 -19.80
CA ILE A 62 -1.48 -10.71 -20.65
C ILE A 62 -1.35 -11.16 -22.10
N GLU A 63 -0.12 -11.27 -22.62
CA GLU A 63 0.12 -11.79 -23.97
C GLU A 63 -0.43 -13.21 -24.13
N ASP A 64 -0.13 -14.10 -23.17
CA ASP A 64 -0.62 -15.48 -23.16
C ASP A 64 -2.14 -15.54 -23.09
N PHE A 65 -2.76 -14.71 -22.25
CA PHE A 65 -4.22 -14.66 -22.09
C PHE A 65 -4.91 -14.14 -23.37
N LEU A 66 -4.38 -13.09 -23.99
CA LEU A 66 -4.93 -12.54 -25.23
C LEU A 66 -4.68 -13.49 -26.41
N GLY A 67 -3.53 -14.18 -26.45
CA GLY A 67 -3.23 -15.22 -27.44
C GLY A 67 -4.21 -16.39 -27.37
N GLN A 68 -4.62 -16.83 -26.17
CA GLN A 68 -5.65 -17.85 -25.99
C GLN A 68 -7.03 -17.40 -26.47
N MET A 69 -7.32 -16.09 -26.46
CA MET A 69 -8.56 -15.51 -27.01
C MET A 69 -8.51 -15.31 -28.53
N GLY A 70 -7.40 -15.71 -29.20
CA GLY A 70 -7.22 -15.58 -30.65
C GLY A 70 -6.84 -14.16 -31.10
N MET A 71 -6.35 -13.34 -30.17
CA MET A 71 -5.83 -12.00 -30.47
C MET A 71 -4.30 -12.06 -30.46
N ASP A 72 -3.67 -11.87 -31.62
CA ASP A 72 -2.21 -11.70 -31.71
C ASP A 72 -1.81 -10.31 -31.20
N PHE A 73 -1.74 -10.20 -29.88
CA PHE A 73 -1.31 -8.97 -29.22
C PHE A 73 0.05 -9.20 -28.57
N HIS A 74 1.04 -8.45 -29.02
CA HIS A 74 2.36 -8.40 -28.41
C HIS A 74 2.64 -6.99 -27.94
N PHE A 75 3.20 -6.88 -26.75
CA PHE A 75 3.68 -5.60 -26.29
C PHE A 75 4.92 -5.19 -27.08
N ASP A 76 4.94 -3.99 -27.64
CA ASP A 76 6.12 -3.46 -28.33
C ASP A 76 7.34 -3.49 -27.40
N HIS A 77 8.48 -3.89 -27.95
CA HIS A 77 9.74 -3.82 -27.23
C HIS A 77 10.07 -2.36 -26.91
N TYR A 78 10.12 -2.04 -25.64
CA TYR A 78 10.59 -0.75 -25.18
C TYR A 78 11.78 -0.94 -24.25
N SER A 79 12.76 -0.08 -24.36
CA SER A 79 13.89 -0.06 -23.44
C SER A 79 13.86 1.25 -22.66
N ILE A 80 13.70 1.14 -21.36
CA ILE A 80 13.82 2.29 -20.48
C ILE A 80 15.30 2.50 -20.17
N GLN A 81 15.86 3.60 -20.65
CA GLN A 81 17.19 4.04 -20.23
C GLN A 81 17.07 4.84 -18.95
N MET A 82 17.56 4.26 -17.86
CA MET A 82 17.68 4.99 -16.60
C MET A 82 18.95 5.79 -16.58
N ILE A 83 18.81 7.05 -16.21
CA ILE A 83 19.94 7.97 -16.07
C ILE A 83 20.13 8.35 -14.61
N ASN A 84 21.35 8.73 -14.31
CA ASN A 84 21.72 9.32 -13.06
C ASN A 84 22.50 10.61 -13.35
N THR A 85 21.97 11.75 -12.92
CA THR A 85 22.50 13.07 -13.29
C THR A 85 23.42 13.67 -12.24
N GLU A 86 23.36 13.16 -11.00
CA GLU A 86 24.15 13.71 -9.89
C GLU A 86 25.22 12.71 -9.43
N LEU A 87 26.39 13.19 -9.04
CA LEU A 87 27.53 12.37 -8.63
C LEU A 87 27.23 11.44 -7.45
N SER A 88 26.49 11.94 -6.44
CA SER A 88 26.13 11.20 -5.22
C SER A 88 24.79 10.47 -5.31
N SER A 89 24.01 10.69 -6.37
CA SER A 89 22.62 10.23 -6.44
C SER A 89 22.50 8.72 -6.32
N GLN A 90 23.39 7.91 -6.92
CA GLN A 90 23.32 6.45 -6.78
C GLN A 90 23.46 5.98 -5.33
N PHE A 91 24.35 6.62 -4.56
CA PHE A 91 24.50 6.28 -3.14
C PHE A 91 23.29 6.71 -2.32
N ILE A 92 22.82 7.95 -2.54
CA ILE A 92 21.64 8.49 -1.86
C ILE A 92 20.40 7.65 -2.19
N THR A 93 20.19 7.31 -3.46
CA THR A 93 19.10 6.44 -3.89
C THR A 93 19.18 5.06 -3.23
N HIS A 94 20.37 4.47 -3.11
CA HIS A 94 20.54 3.20 -2.44
C HIS A 94 20.16 3.28 -0.94
N VAL A 95 20.61 4.30 -0.23
CA VAL A 95 20.24 4.51 1.18
C VAL A 95 18.74 4.74 1.31
N SER A 96 18.18 5.65 0.53
CA SER A 96 16.74 5.97 0.55
C SER A 96 15.88 4.77 0.22
N THR A 97 16.24 4.00 -0.81
CA THR A 97 15.56 2.75 -1.20
C THR A 97 15.55 1.75 -0.04
N SER A 98 16.68 1.59 0.65
CA SER A 98 16.79 0.67 1.78
C SER A 98 15.86 1.09 2.93
N VAL A 99 15.79 2.38 3.21
CA VAL A 99 14.85 2.93 4.22
C VAL A 99 13.40 2.74 3.78
N TYR A 100 13.06 3.07 2.55
CA TYR A 100 11.70 2.97 2.04
C TYR A 100 11.19 1.54 2.01
N LEU A 101 12.01 0.58 1.54
CA LEU A 101 11.63 -0.83 1.53
C LEU A 101 11.53 -1.40 2.94
N SER A 102 12.38 -0.99 3.88
CA SER A 102 12.25 -1.40 5.27
C SER A 102 10.94 -0.90 5.88
N LEU A 103 10.56 0.36 5.62
CA LEU A 103 9.28 0.90 6.05
C LEU A 103 8.10 0.15 5.41
N LEU A 104 8.19 -0.19 4.12
CA LEU A 104 7.17 -0.98 3.44
C LEU A 104 7.00 -2.36 4.08
N LEU A 105 8.10 -3.06 4.40
CA LEU A 105 8.05 -4.38 5.03
C LEU A 105 7.57 -4.33 6.48
N VAL A 106 7.89 -3.26 7.21
CA VAL A 106 7.47 -3.07 8.61
C VAL A 106 6.03 -2.53 8.70
N SER A 107 5.51 -1.89 7.65
CA SER A 107 4.21 -1.21 7.70
C SER A 107 3.04 -2.10 8.13
N PRO A 108 2.88 -3.38 7.72
CA PRO A 108 1.81 -4.21 8.27
C PRO A 108 1.97 -4.47 9.77
N TYR A 109 3.21 -4.59 10.25
CA TYR A 109 3.49 -4.68 11.68
C TYR A 109 3.12 -3.38 12.42
N ILE A 110 3.43 -2.21 11.82
CA ILE A 110 3.02 -0.92 12.37
C ILE A 110 1.50 -0.85 12.50
N VAL A 111 0.75 -1.26 11.47
CA VAL A 111 -0.72 -1.25 11.51
C VAL A 111 -1.27 -2.18 12.60
N VAL A 112 -0.66 -3.36 12.79
CA VAL A 112 -1.03 -4.30 13.86
C VAL A 112 -0.73 -3.71 15.24
N GLU A 113 0.44 -3.10 15.43
CA GLU A 113 0.81 -2.48 16.71
C GLU A 113 -0.10 -1.27 17.04
N LEU A 114 -0.42 -0.45 16.04
CA LEU A 114 -1.41 0.64 16.20
C LEU A 114 -2.79 0.10 16.55
N TYR A 115 -3.21 -0.99 15.90
CA TYR A 115 -4.46 -1.65 16.25
C TYR A 115 -4.45 -2.11 17.72
N HIS A 116 -3.39 -2.81 18.17
CA HIS A 116 -3.28 -3.28 19.55
C HIS A 116 -3.21 -2.12 20.56
N TYR A 117 -2.64 -0.99 20.17
CA TYR A 117 -2.60 0.21 20.99
C TYR A 117 -3.98 0.86 21.17
N ILE A 118 -4.81 0.83 20.13
CA ILE A 118 -6.16 1.43 20.15
C ILE A 118 -7.21 0.46 20.70
N ALA A 119 -7.07 -0.84 20.46
CA ALA A 119 -8.07 -1.86 20.79
C ALA A 119 -8.45 -1.95 22.29
N PRO A 120 -7.54 -1.81 23.27
CA PRO A 120 -7.91 -1.84 24.70
C PRO A 120 -8.85 -0.72 25.12
N ALA A 121 -8.81 0.41 24.41
CA ALA A 121 -9.73 1.53 24.66
C ALA A 121 -11.16 1.26 24.14
N LEU A 122 -11.36 0.19 23.36
CA LEU A 122 -12.60 -0.07 22.67
C LEU A 122 -13.51 -1.11 23.31
N TYR A 123 -13.01 -2.28 23.74
CA TYR A 123 -13.88 -3.34 24.33
C TYR A 123 -13.09 -4.45 25.06
N ASP A 124 -13.54 -4.81 26.27
CA ASP A 124 -12.95 -5.87 27.12
C ASP A 124 -13.10 -7.31 26.55
N ASN A 125 -13.98 -7.55 25.58
CA ASN A 125 -14.33 -8.88 25.08
C ASN A 125 -13.60 -9.33 23.80
N GLU A 126 -12.70 -8.53 23.21
CA GLU A 126 -12.18 -8.78 21.86
C GLU A 126 -10.77 -9.40 21.79
N ARG A 127 -10.15 -9.75 22.91
CA ARG A 127 -8.85 -10.49 22.90
C ARG A 127 -8.87 -11.77 22.04
N ARG A 128 -10.04 -12.39 21.86
CA ARG A 128 -10.19 -13.62 21.07
C ARG A 128 -10.06 -13.42 19.55
N TYR A 129 -10.28 -12.21 19.06
CA TYR A 129 -10.22 -11.89 17.62
C TYR A 129 -8.90 -11.24 17.18
N SER A 130 -8.01 -10.93 18.13
CA SER A 130 -6.77 -10.19 17.87
C SER A 130 -5.89 -10.86 16.79
N VAL A 131 -5.73 -12.19 16.84
CA VAL A 131 -4.92 -12.94 15.86
C VAL A 131 -5.56 -12.93 14.47
N SER A 132 -6.88 -13.15 14.38
CA SER A 132 -7.60 -13.11 13.09
C SER A 132 -7.50 -11.74 12.42
N VAL A 133 -7.61 -10.68 13.21
CA VAL A 133 -7.51 -9.31 12.72
C VAL A 133 -6.09 -9.00 12.25
N ALA A 134 -5.07 -9.35 13.04
CA ALA A 134 -3.68 -9.19 12.64
C ALA A 134 -3.38 -9.92 11.33
N THR A 135 -3.85 -11.17 11.19
CA THR A 135 -3.71 -11.95 9.95
C THR A 135 -4.40 -11.26 8.78
N ALA A 136 -5.62 -10.74 8.96
CA ALA A 136 -6.34 -10.03 7.92
C ALA A 136 -5.61 -8.75 7.50
N ILE A 137 -5.06 -7.98 8.44
CA ILE A 137 -4.22 -6.79 8.18
C ILE A 137 -3.03 -7.17 7.30
N TYR A 138 -2.28 -8.21 7.68
CA TYR A 138 -1.13 -8.68 6.90
C TYR A 138 -1.53 -9.13 5.50
N LEU A 139 -2.57 -9.96 5.37
CA LEU A 139 -3.01 -10.47 4.07
C LEU A 139 -3.49 -9.35 3.14
N LEU A 140 -4.31 -8.41 3.64
CA LEU A 140 -4.77 -7.29 2.82
C LEU A 140 -3.62 -6.36 2.45
N PHE A 141 -2.68 -6.11 3.37
CA PHE A 141 -1.52 -5.29 3.06
C PHE A 141 -0.67 -5.92 1.95
N ILE A 142 -0.34 -7.21 2.07
CA ILE A 142 0.42 -7.94 1.05
C ILE A 142 -0.34 -7.93 -0.28
N LEU A 143 -1.66 -8.13 -0.27
CA LEU A 143 -2.47 -8.07 -1.48
C LEU A 143 -2.39 -6.68 -2.15
N GLY A 144 -2.42 -5.60 -1.36
CA GLY A 144 -2.22 -4.23 -1.87
C GLY A 144 -0.83 -4.02 -2.50
N VAL A 145 0.21 -4.51 -1.84
CA VAL A 145 1.60 -4.48 -2.35
C VAL A 145 1.72 -5.27 -3.66
N LEU A 146 1.18 -6.49 -3.71
CA LEU A 146 1.20 -7.32 -4.91
C LEU A 146 0.40 -6.69 -6.06
N MET A 147 -0.76 -6.12 -5.76
CA MET A 147 -1.57 -5.38 -6.74
C MET A 147 -0.79 -4.19 -7.32
N SER A 148 -0.07 -3.45 -6.48
CA SER A 148 0.78 -2.36 -6.93
C SER A 148 1.94 -2.85 -7.78
N TYR A 149 2.69 -3.85 -7.29
CA TYR A 149 3.91 -4.35 -7.92
C TYR A 149 3.65 -5.04 -9.27
N PHE A 150 2.61 -5.88 -9.33
CA PHE A 150 2.33 -6.67 -10.55
C PHE A 150 1.37 -6.00 -11.52
N VAL A 151 0.53 -5.06 -11.06
CA VAL A 151 -0.48 -4.46 -11.94
C VAL A 151 -0.24 -2.96 -12.11
N LEU A 152 -0.38 -2.18 -11.04
CA LEU A 152 -0.42 -0.73 -11.18
C LEU A 152 0.90 -0.15 -11.68
N PHE A 153 2.00 -0.55 -11.06
CA PHE A 153 3.31 0.02 -11.35
C PHE A 153 3.83 -0.33 -12.77
N PRO A 154 3.76 -1.59 -13.25
CA PRO A 154 4.19 -1.93 -14.61
C PRO A 154 3.42 -1.16 -15.69
N PHE A 155 2.10 -1.02 -15.53
CA PHE A 155 1.28 -0.26 -16.48
C PHE A 155 1.56 1.24 -16.41
N ALA A 156 1.69 1.80 -15.21
CA ALA A 156 2.06 3.20 -15.02
C ALA A 156 3.43 3.51 -15.64
N LEU A 157 4.42 2.65 -15.38
CA LEU A 157 5.75 2.76 -15.92
C LEU A 157 5.75 2.70 -17.46
N ARG A 158 5.03 1.71 -18.01
CA ARG A 158 4.94 1.56 -19.46
C ARG A 158 4.27 2.77 -20.09
N PHE A 159 3.13 3.22 -19.55
CA PHE A 159 2.42 4.38 -20.08
C PHE A 159 3.30 5.64 -20.04
N LEU A 160 3.87 5.97 -18.89
CA LEU A 160 4.70 7.18 -18.72
C LEU A 160 6.03 7.08 -19.48
N GLY A 161 6.63 5.90 -19.52
CA GLY A 161 7.92 5.66 -20.19
C GLY A 161 7.82 5.66 -21.72
N THR A 162 6.67 5.27 -22.28
CA THR A 162 6.46 5.22 -23.73
C THR A 162 5.75 6.43 -24.30
N TYR A 163 5.09 7.23 -23.45
CA TYR A 163 4.39 8.43 -23.91
C TYR A 163 5.37 9.49 -24.42
N GLN A 164 5.30 9.81 -25.71
CA GLN A 164 6.15 10.82 -26.35
C GLN A 164 5.28 11.87 -27.04
N VAL A 165 5.62 13.14 -26.81
CA VAL A 165 4.96 14.27 -27.49
C VAL A 165 5.45 14.41 -28.93
N ALA A 166 6.70 14.05 -29.19
CA ALA A 166 7.30 14.05 -30.52
C ALA A 166 8.40 12.98 -30.59
N ALA A 167 8.59 12.37 -31.77
CA ALA A 167 9.60 11.33 -31.99
C ALA A 167 11.06 11.81 -31.76
N SER A 168 11.29 13.11 -31.79
CA SER A 168 12.61 13.72 -31.51
C SER A 168 12.94 13.83 -30.02
N VAL A 169 11.96 13.61 -29.13
CA VAL A 169 12.14 13.73 -27.68
C VAL A 169 12.20 12.33 -27.07
N VAL A 170 13.41 11.94 -26.64
CA VAL A 170 13.64 10.62 -26.01
C VAL A 170 13.39 10.75 -24.50
N ASN A 171 12.52 9.88 -23.97
CA ASN A 171 12.29 9.83 -22.52
C ASN A 171 13.50 9.21 -21.81
N GLN A 172 14.06 9.96 -20.87
CA GLN A 172 15.10 9.50 -19.96
C GLN A 172 14.55 9.55 -18.54
N ILE A 173 14.49 8.40 -17.88
CA ILE A 173 13.91 8.30 -16.54
C ILE A 173 15.03 8.34 -15.50
N ASN A 174 14.94 9.28 -14.56
CA ASN A 174 15.85 9.31 -13.43
C ASN A 174 15.54 8.15 -12.46
N LEU A 175 16.60 7.44 -12.02
CA LEU A 175 16.47 6.31 -11.08
C LEU A 175 15.76 6.71 -9.79
N ASP A 176 16.03 7.89 -9.25
CA ASP A 176 15.36 8.37 -8.02
C ASP A 176 13.86 8.59 -8.23
N SER A 177 13.46 9.17 -9.36
CA SER A 177 12.05 9.34 -9.72
C SER A 177 11.32 8.00 -9.87
N TYR A 178 11.97 7.02 -10.49
CA TYR A 178 11.47 5.65 -10.61
C TYR A 178 11.19 5.03 -9.24
N ILE A 179 12.20 5.02 -8.36
CA ILE A 179 12.12 4.43 -7.03
C ILE A 179 11.06 5.15 -6.17
N SER A 180 11.06 6.48 -6.19
CA SER A 180 10.10 7.28 -5.45
C SER A 180 8.65 6.97 -5.87
N THR A 181 8.38 6.88 -7.17
CA THR A 181 7.07 6.53 -7.69
C THR A 181 6.67 5.11 -7.31
N PHE A 182 7.59 4.15 -7.47
CA PHE A 182 7.38 2.75 -7.08
C PHE A 182 6.99 2.63 -5.61
N VAL A 183 7.79 3.21 -4.72
CA VAL A 183 7.57 3.11 -3.27
C VAL A 183 6.28 3.80 -2.86
N THR A 184 6.01 4.98 -3.39
CA THR A 184 4.79 5.74 -3.08
C THR A 184 3.55 4.96 -3.48
N LEU A 185 3.48 4.46 -4.72
CA LEU A 185 2.36 3.64 -5.17
C LEU A 185 2.20 2.38 -4.33
N THR A 186 3.29 1.67 -4.07
CA THR A 186 3.23 0.38 -3.37
C THR A 186 2.86 0.53 -1.89
N LEU A 187 3.46 1.51 -1.20
CA LEU A 187 3.12 1.78 0.19
C LEU A 187 1.68 2.26 0.34
N MET A 188 1.27 3.20 -0.50
CA MET A 188 -0.09 3.76 -0.44
C MET A 188 -1.15 2.70 -0.78
N MET A 189 -0.91 1.84 -1.76
CA MET A 189 -1.81 0.73 -2.05
C MET A 189 -1.89 -0.26 -0.89
N GLY A 190 -0.77 -0.61 -0.25
CA GLY A 190 -0.78 -1.41 0.96
C GLY A 190 -1.65 -0.82 2.06
N LEU A 191 -1.58 0.50 2.28
CA LEU A 191 -2.39 1.22 3.26
C LEU A 191 -3.87 1.30 2.84
N VAL A 192 -4.16 1.59 1.57
CA VAL A 192 -5.53 1.67 1.04
C VAL A 192 -6.26 0.33 1.16
N PHE A 193 -5.56 -0.78 0.99
CA PHE A 193 -6.12 -2.11 1.20
C PHE A 193 -6.53 -2.39 2.65
N GLN A 194 -6.20 -1.51 3.61
CA GLN A 194 -6.72 -1.57 4.98
C GLN A 194 -8.13 -0.99 5.13
N LEU A 195 -8.67 -0.30 4.12
CA LEU A 195 -10.00 0.31 4.18
C LEU A 195 -11.12 -0.65 4.63
N PRO A 196 -11.19 -1.91 4.14
CA PRO A 196 -12.21 -2.85 4.60
C PRO A 196 -12.11 -3.17 6.10
N ILE A 197 -10.91 -3.29 6.64
CA ILE A 197 -10.68 -3.56 8.06
C ILE A 197 -11.03 -2.34 8.91
N MET A 198 -10.60 -1.15 8.49
CA MET A 198 -10.95 0.10 9.16
C MET A 198 -12.48 0.28 9.21
N SER A 199 -13.17 0.04 8.09
CA SER A 199 -14.63 0.10 8.00
C SER A 199 -15.31 -0.92 8.91
N PHE A 200 -14.76 -2.13 9.02
CA PHE A 200 -15.23 -3.16 9.93
C PHE A 200 -15.18 -2.69 11.39
N PHE A 201 -14.07 -2.10 11.83
CA PHE A 201 -13.94 -1.60 13.19
C PHE A 201 -14.88 -0.44 13.47
N LEU A 202 -14.94 0.55 12.58
CA LEU A 202 -15.84 1.68 12.74
C LEU A 202 -17.32 1.25 12.80
N ALA A 203 -17.68 0.20 12.05
CA ALA A 203 -19.02 -0.36 12.09
C ALA A 203 -19.31 -1.09 13.41
N LYS A 204 -18.33 -1.85 13.94
CA LYS A 204 -18.46 -2.50 15.26
C LYS A 204 -18.60 -1.49 16.39
N MET A 205 -17.91 -0.36 16.31
CA MET A 205 -18.08 0.76 17.25
C MET A 205 -19.41 1.49 17.11
N GLY A 206 -20.23 1.14 16.11
CA GLY A 206 -21.49 1.82 15.82
C GLY A 206 -21.34 3.19 15.15
N ILE A 207 -20.11 3.62 14.83
CA ILE A 207 -19.82 4.91 14.19
C ILE A 207 -20.21 4.88 12.71
N LEU A 208 -19.92 3.76 12.01
CA LEU A 208 -20.15 3.63 10.58
C LEU A 208 -21.31 2.70 10.28
N GLN A 209 -22.21 3.14 9.40
CA GLN A 209 -23.39 2.39 8.98
C GLN A 209 -23.39 2.15 7.47
N ALA A 210 -23.77 0.94 7.03
CA ALA A 210 -23.87 0.60 5.61
C ALA A 210 -24.83 1.52 4.84
N THR A 211 -25.94 1.94 5.46
CA THR A 211 -26.89 2.90 4.88
C THR A 211 -26.26 4.26 4.61
N PHE A 212 -25.39 4.74 5.51
CA PHE A 212 -24.62 5.96 5.32
C PHE A 212 -23.64 5.82 4.15
N MET A 213 -22.84 4.75 4.11
CA MET A 213 -21.90 4.49 3.02
C MET A 213 -22.62 4.41 1.67
N LYS A 214 -23.74 3.66 1.59
CA LYS A 214 -24.53 3.54 0.36
C LYS A 214 -25.07 4.90 -0.13
N LYS A 215 -25.54 5.75 0.79
CA LYS A 215 -26.04 7.10 0.45
C LYS A 215 -24.97 8.02 -0.10
N TYR A 216 -23.73 7.91 0.41
CA TYR A 216 -22.62 8.80 0.06
C TYR A 216 -21.64 8.22 -0.98
N ARG A 217 -22.01 7.18 -1.74
CA ARG A 217 -21.19 6.56 -2.79
C ARG A 217 -20.59 7.57 -3.78
N ARG A 218 -21.40 8.54 -4.24
CA ARG A 218 -20.94 9.57 -5.19
C ARG A 218 -19.86 10.47 -4.60
N HIS A 219 -20.01 10.84 -3.33
CA HIS A 219 -19.01 11.64 -2.61
C HIS A 219 -17.73 10.83 -2.33
N ALA A 220 -17.88 9.55 -1.97
CA ALA A 220 -16.76 8.63 -1.81
C ALA A 220 -15.96 8.48 -3.11
N LEU A 221 -16.60 8.36 -4.26
CA LEU A 221 -15.94 8.30 -5.56
C LEU A 221 -15.08 9.55 -5.83
N VAL A 222 -15.61 10.73 -5.54
CA VAL A 222 -14.84 11.99 -5.67
C VAL A 222 -13.66 12.03 -4.70
N LEU A 223 -13.89 11.63 -3.44
CA LEU A 223 -12.80 11.58 -2.43
C LEU A 223 -11.71 10.58 -2.84
N ILE A 224 -12.10 9.39 -3.32
CA ILE A 224 -11.18 8.38 -3.85
C ILE A 224 -10.39 8.95 -5.02
N GLY A 225 -11.03 9.68 -5.94
CA GLY A 225 -10.35 10.36 -7.05
C GLY A 225 -9.31 11.37 -6.58
N ILE A 226 -9.64 12.18 -5.56
CA ILE A 226 -8.69 13.14 -4.97
C ILE A 226 -7.51 12.40 -4.33
N VAL A 227 -7.77 11.35 -3.55
CA VAL A 227 -6.71 10.55 -2.91
C VAL A 227 -5.85 9.86 -3.97
N ALA A 228 -6.45 9.27 -5.00
CA ALA A 228 -5.71 8.67 -6.11
C ALA A 228 -4.80 9.70 -6.81
N ALA A 229 -5.30 10.91 -7.09
CA ALA A 229 -4.52 11.97 -7.73
C ALA A 229 -3.35 12.47 -6.88
N VAL A 230 -3.44 12.36 -5.55
CA VAL A 230 -2.32 12.70 -4.63
C VAL A 230 -1.26 11.59 -4.62
N ILE A 231 -1.68 10.33 -4.74
CA ILE A 231 -0.80 9.16 -4.69
C ILE A 231 -0.04 8.97 -6.01
N THR A 232 -0.72 9.21 -7.15
CA THR A 232 -0.17 8.96 -8.48
C THR A 232 0.62 10.16 -9.02
N PRO A 233 1.55 9.93 -9.96
CA PRO A 233 2.07 10.99 -10.79
C PRO A 233 0.93 11.81 -11.42
N PRO A 234 1.17 13.06 -11.82
CA PRO A 234 0.13 13.94 -12.36
C PRO A 234 -0.31 13.52 -13.78
N ASP A 235 -0.87 12.33 -13.93
CA ASP A 235 -1.44 11.80 -15.16
C ASP A 235 -2.81 11.16 -14.91
N LEU A 236 -3.71 11.29 -15.89
CA LEU A 236 -5.08 10.76 -15.80
C LEU A 236 -5.14 9.24 -15.88
N PHE A 237 -4.25 8.60 -16.63
CA PHE A 237 -4.29 7.16 -16.86
C PHE A 237 -3.96 6.41 -15.57
N THR A 238 -2.84 6.73 -14.93
CA THR A 238 -2.43 6.11 -13.66
C THR A 238 -3.42 6.43 -12.54
N CYS A 239 -3.96 7.66 -12.53
CA CYS A 239 -5.00 8.05 -11.57
C CYS A 239 -6.24 7.16 -11.68
N PHE A 240 -6.77 6.93 -12.89
CA PHE A 240 -7.91 6.04 -13.11
C PHE A 240 -7.59 4.58 -12.75
N MET A 241 -6.40 4.10 -13.07
CA MET A 241 -5.98 2.74 -12.72
C MET A 241 -5.96 2.50 -11.21
N VAL A 242 -5.48 3.49 -10.42
CA VAL A 242 -5.45 3.41 -8.95
C VAL A 242 -6.85 3.57 -8.36
N MET A 243 -7.67 4.44 -8.95
CA MET A 243 -9.04 4.70 -8.50
C MET A 243 -9.94 3.46 -8.59
N MET A 244 -9.76 2.60 -9.60
CA MET A 244 -10.55 1.38 -9.79
C MET A 244 -10.50 0.42 -8.59
N PRO A 245 -9.32 -0.08 -8.18
CA PRO A 245 -9.23 -0.97 -7.02
C PRO A 245 -9.65 -0.28 -5.72
N MET A 246 -9.37 1.01 -5.56
CA MET A 246 -9.82 1.78 -4.38
C MET A 246 -11.35 1.79 -4.27
N TYR A 247 -12.04 2.03 -5.39
CA TYR A 247 -13.51 2.00 -5.40
C TYR A 247 -14.05 0.59 -5.14
N GLY A 248 -13.41 -0.43 -5.71
CA GLY A 248 -13.74 -1.83 -5.42
C GLY A 248 -13.62 -2.18 -3.93
N LEU A 249 -12.57 -1.70 -3.26
CA LEU A 249 -12.37 -1.87 -1.82
C LEU A 249 -13.43 -1.11 -1.00
N TYR A 250 -13.88 0.05 -1.46
CA TYR A 250 -14.96 0.79 -0.83
C TYR A 250 -16.29 -0.01 -0.90
N GLU A 251 -16.64 -0.57 -2.06
CA GLU A 251 -17.83 -1.42 -2.20
C GLU A 251 -17.71 -2.70 -1.37
N LEU A 252 -16.53 -3.32 -1.32
CA LEU A 252 -16.26 -4.46 -0.43
C LEU A 252 -16.48 -4.07 1.04
N SER A 253 -16.04 -2.87 1.44
CA SER A 253 -16.25 -2.35 2.79
C SER A 253 -17.73 -2.21 3.12
N ILE A 254 -18.57 -1.75 2.19
CA ILE A 254 -20.02 -1.68 2.37
C ILE A 254 -20.61 -3.06 2.64
N LEU A 255 -20.19 -4.09 1.87
CA LEU A 255 -20.66 -5.45 2.05
C LEU A 255 -20.27 -6.03 3.43
N ILE A 256 -19.06 -5.74 3.89
CA ILE A 256 -18.58 -6.15 5.22
C ILE A 256 -19.43 -5.50 6.33
N VAL A 257 -19.64 -4.18 6.24
CA VAL A 257 -20.40 -3.42 7.24
C VAL A 257 -21.87 -3.87 7.27
N GLU A 258 -22.45 -4.22 6.12
CA GLU A 258 -23.84 -4.72 6.04
C GLU A 258 -24.01 -6.05 6.76
N ARG A 259 -23.03 -6.97 6.66
CA ARG A 259 -23.07 -8.27 7.35
C ARG A 259 -22.94 -8.18 8.88
N ILE A 260 -22.36 -7.10 9.40
CA ILE A 260 -22.24 -6.90 10.86
C ILE A 260 -23.61 -6.57 11.47
N LYS A 261 -24.47 -5.82 10.76
CA LYS A 261 -25.80 -5.44 11.25
C LYS A 261 -26.84 -6.57 11.25
N THR A 262 -26.59 -7.63 10.49
CA THR A 262 -27.50 -8.77 10.39
C THR A 262 -27.26 -9.82 11.47
N LYS A 263 -26.31 -9.62 12.38
CA LYS A 263 -26.07 -10.43 13.58
C LYS A 263 -26.34 -9.60 14.83
#